data_c4041e8d5abb37c703963e174d8f9ad7
#
_entry.id   c4041e8d5abb37c703963e174d8f9ad7
#
_cell.length_a   1.000
_cell.length_b   1.000
_cell.length_c   1.000
_cell.angle_alpha   90.00
_cell.angle_beta   90.00
_cell.angle_gamma   90.00
#
_symmetry.space_group_name_H-M   'P 1'
#
loop_
_entity.id
_entity.type
_entity.pdbx_description
1 polymer ?
#
loop_
_entity_poly.entity_id
_entity_poly.type
_entity_poly.pdbx_seq_one_letter_code
_entity_poly.pdbx_strand_id
1 'polypeptide(L)'
;MSKNSLRIATWNIGSNKNYDAVAAKIAELDIDICAVQEVSLDPAVDLPVIFGREQGNTSGYGWYFTPALVPEELGGGKHEYYGLGMVSRIPLSRMATFQLGPQHTGSIVDAENEPRILQVAALPLEGLVFIGNTHLAATADWSSSAVRRSQAGKIASILRPLATQGPLILCGDFNAGPSSTDLAEIGEALPYFYSSSRGTYGGERGRAPIDFFYSSVAQEVNISVFSADDLSDHNIVVATFNGIGSRV
;
A
#
# COMPACT_ATOMS: atom_id res chain seq x y z
N MET A 1 4.71 2.11 28.45
CA MET A 1 5.37 3.27 27.80
C MET A 1 4.67 3.47 26.47
N SER A 2 4.04 4.62 26.23
CA SER A 2 3.42 4.92 24.94
C SER A 2 4.53 4.97 23.89
N LYS A 3 4.41 4.20 22.83
CA LYS A 3 5.33 4.26 21.66
C LYS A 3 5.11 5.61 20.98
N ASN A 4 6.01 6.57 21.13
CA ASN A 4 5.94 7.87 20.45
C ASN A 4 6.27 7.77 18.94
N SER A 5 6.24 6.59 18.37
CA SER A 5 6.55 6.33 16.97
C SER A 5 5.56 5.37 16.34
N LEU A 6 5.26 5.59 15.07
CA LEU A 6 4.41 4.75 14.24
C LEU A 6 5.26 4.10 13.15
N ARG A 7 5.26 2.76 13.10
CA ARG A 7 5.98 1.98 12.09
C ARG A 7 5.01 1.56 11.00
N ILE A 8 5.15 2.18 9.85
CA ILE A 8 4.33 1.90 8.66
C ILE A 8 5.19 1.20 7.62
N ALA A 9 4.68 0.15 7.03
CA ALA A 9 5.32 -0.52 5.90
C ALA A 9 4.49 -0.40 4.63
N THR A 10 5.17 -0.48 3.49
CA THR A 10 4.57 -0.82 2.21
C THR A 10 5.26 -2.07 1.66
N TRP A 11 4.47 -2.98 1.11
CA TRP A 11 4.95 -4.24 0.58
C TRP A 11 4.04 -4.79 -0.52
N ASN A 12 4.54 -4.82 -1.74
CA ASN A 12 3.93 -5.61 -2.80
C ASN A 12 4.28 -7.09 -2.55
N ILE A 13 3.27 -7.94 -2.34
CA ILE A 13 3.46 -9.34 -1.97
C ILE A 13 3.45 -10.29 -3.18
N GLY A 14 3.41 -9.77 -4.43
CA GLY A 14 3.51 -10.57 -5.66
C GLY A 14 2.46 -11.66 -5.77
N SER A 15 1.23 -11.42 -5.32
CA SER A 15 0.15 -12.42 -5.28
C SER A 15 0.47 -13.67 -4.45
N ASN A 16 1.35 -13.53 -3.45
CA ASN A 16 1.68 -14.63 -2.54
C ASN A 16 0.49 -14.95 -1.64
N LYS A 17 0.04 -16.20 -1.70
CA LYS A 17 -1.10 -16.70 -0.92
C LYS A 17 -0.72 -17.27 0.45
N ASN A 18 0.55 -17.30 0.81
CA ASN A 18 0.97 -17.70 2.15
C ASN A 18 0.78 -16.54 3.13
N TYR A 19 -0.48 -16.16 3.37
CA TYR A 19 -0.83 -15.04 4.25
C TYR A 19 -0.35 -15.22 5.69
N ASP A 20 -0.15 -16.47 6.15
CA ASP A 20 0.45 -16.75 7.46
C ASP A 20 1.90 -16.30 7.51
N ALA A 21 2.68 -16.62 6.48
CA ALA A 21 4.08 -16.19 6.41
C ALA A 21 4.20 -14.68 6.24
N VAL A 22 3.31 -14.05 5.43
CA VAL A 22 3.24 -12.59 5.29
C VAL A 22 2.94 -11.94 6.64
N ALA A 23 1.93 -12.42 7.37
CA ALA A 23 1.57 -11.90 8.69
C ALA A 23 2.69 -12.12 9.72
N ALA A 24 3.36 -13.27 9.70
CA ALA A 24 4.50 -13.57 10.57
C ALA A 24 5.66 -12.60 10.31
N LYS A 25 5.96 -12.30 9.04
CA LYS A 25 7.01 -11.35 8.66
C LYS A 25 6.68 -9.92 9.10
N ILE A 26 5.43 -9.48 8.97
CA ILE A 26 4.95 -8.19 9.46
C ILE A 26 5.11 -8.09 10.98
N ALA A 27 4.78 -9.16 11.70
CA ALA A 27 4.92 -9.23 13.16
C ALA A 27 6.38 -9.25 13.62
N GLU A 28 7.25 -10.03 12.94
CA GLU A 28 8.70 -10.10 13.18
C GLU A 28 9.34 -8.70 13.11
N LEU A 29 8.93 -7.91 12.13
CA LEU A 29 9.44 -6.55 11.92
C LEU A 29 8.80 -5.50 12.83
N ASP A 30 7.93 -5.87 13.77
CA ASP A 30 7.20 -4.99 14.70
C ASP A 30 6.47 -3.83 13.97
N ILE A 31 5.86 -4.12 12.82
CA ILE A 31 5.14 -3.15 12.00
C ILE A 31 3.78 -2.85 12.64
N ASP A 32 3.42 -1.58 12.76
CA ASP A 32 2.09 -1.18 13.26
C ASP A 32 1.02 -1.32 12.18
N ILE A 33 1.36 -0.92 10.93
CA ILE A 33 0.48 -0.99 9.76
C ILE A 33 1.32 -1.35 8.55
N CYS A 34 0.88 -2.32 7.78
CA CYS A 34 1.45 -2.66 6.48
C CYS A 34 0.43 -2.42 5.37
N ALA A 35 0.72 -1.53 4.45
CA ALA A 35 0.02 -1.36 3.20
C ALA A 35 0.52 -2.43 2.23
N VAL A 36 -0.36 -3.34 1.79
CA VAL A 36 0.00 -4.47 0.93
C VAL A 36 -0.61 -4.29 -0.45
N GLN A 37 0.19 -4.55 -1.49
CA GLN A 37 -0.23 -4.55 -2.88
C GLN A 37 -0.20 -5.98 -3.44
N GLU A 38 -0.88 -6.19 -4.55
CA GLU A 38 -1.03 -7.48 -5.22
C GLU A 38 -1.60 -8.59 -4.32
N VAL A 39 -2.59 -8.24 -3.51
CA VAL A 39 -3.34 -9.23 -2.74
C VAL A 39 -4.28 -9.97 -3.68
N SER A 40 -4.11 -11.29 -3.81
CA SER A 40 -4.95 -12.16 -4.64
C SER A 40 -5.74 -13.11 -3.76
N LEU A 41 -7.07 -12.96 -3.70
CA LEU A 41 -7.95 -13.71 -2.82
C LEU A 41 -8.93 -14.58 -3.61
N ASP A 42 -8.99 -15.88 -3.30
CA ASP A 42 -10.13 -16.71 -3.60
C ASP A 42 -11.15 -16.58 -2.45
N PRO A 43 -12.35 -16.00 -2.68
CA PRO A 43 -13.33 -15.80 -1.61
C PRO A 43 -13.79 -17.09 -0.95
N ALA A 44 -13.80 -18.20 -1.68
CA ALA A 44 -14.23 -19.48 -1.15
C ALA A 44 -13.21 -20.11 -0.18
N VAL A 45 -11.93 -19.79 -0.38
CA VAL A 45 -10.81 -20.42 0.37
C VAL A 45 -10.18 -19.42 1.34
N ASP A 46 -9.90 -18.22 0.88
CA ASP A 46 -9.04 -17.28 1.60
C ASP A 46 -9.81 -16.37 2.57
N LEU A 47 -11.05 -15.94 2.22
CA LEU A 47 -11.83 -15.07 3.09
C LEU A 47 -12.09 -15.66 4.49
N PRO A 48 -12.46 -16.95 4.65
CA PRO A 48 -12.60 -17.55 5.96
C PRO A 48 -11.30 -17.50 6.78
N VAL A 49 -10.15 -17.59 6.13
CA VAL A 49 -8.83 -17.55 6.77
C VAL A 49 -8.50 -16.12 7.20
N ILE A 50 -8.79 -15.12 6.36
CA ILE A 50 -8.50 -13.72 6.63
C ILE A 50 -9.46 -13.14 7.68
N PHE A 51 -10.76 -13.32 7.50
CA PHE A 51 -11.79 -12.82 8.44
C PHE A 51 -11.93 -13.69 9.70
N GLY A 52 -11.69 -14.98 9.63
CA GLY A 52 -11.67 -15.87 10.79
C GLY A 52 -10.57 -15.50 11.80
N ARG A 53 -9.53 -14.82 11.34
CA ARG A 53 -8.46 -14.29 12.19
C ARG A 53 -8.86 -13.07 13.02
N GLU A 54 -9.86 -12.30 12.60
CA GLU A 54 -10.41 -11.21 13.42
C GLU A 54 -11.02 -11.73 14.72
N GLN A 55 -11.53 -12.97 14.73
CA GLN A 55 -12.22 -13.56 15.90
C GLN A 55 -11.34 -14.41 16.80
N GLY A 56 -10.10 -14.73 16.41
CA GLY A 56 -9.24 -15.62 17.19
C GLY A 56 -7.74 -15.37 17.01
N ASN A 57 -7.36 -14.23 16.47
CA ASN A 57 -5.99 -13.94 16.07
C ASN A 57 -5.06 -13.73 17.28
N THR A 58 -4.14 -14.66 17.46
CA THR A 58 -3.06 -14.54 18.46
C THR A 58 -2.00 -13.49 18.08
N SER A 59 -1.96 -13.00 16.83
CA SER A 59 -1.00 -11.99 16.36
C SER A 59 -1.43 -10.55 16.68
N GLY A 60 -2.71 -10.30 16.96
CA GLY A 60 -3.24 -8.96 17.22
C GLY A 60 -3.34 -8.05 15.99
N TYR A 61 -3.27 -8.59 14.77
CA TYR A 61 -3.44 -7.85 13.52
C TYR A 61 -4.79 -8.13 12.86
N GLY A 62 -5.45 -7.06 12.37
CA GLY A 62 -6.60 -7.15 11.47
C GLY A 62 -6.17 -7.01 10.00
N TRP A 63 -6.89 -7.67 9.10
CA TRP A 63 -6.72 -7.55 7.65
C TRP A 63 -7.90 -6.82 7.03
N TYR A 64 -7.62 -5.88 6.13
CA TYR A 64 -8.61 -5.08 5.43
C TYR A 64 -8.31 -5.14 3.93
N PHE A 65 -9.08 -5.90 3.18
CA PHE A 65 -8.89 -6.08 1.75
C PHE A 65 -9.90 -5.28 0.94
N THR A 66 -9.46 -4.72 -0.19
CA THR A 66 -10.32 -4.07 -1.19
C THR A 66 -9.93 -4.53 -2.58
N PRO A 67 -10.85 -5.13 -3.36
CA PRO A 67 -10.57 -5.51 -4.73
C PRO A 67 -10.47 -4.29 -5.65
N ALA A 68 -9.48 -4.30 -6.52
CA ALA A 68 -9.39 -3.45 -7.71
C ALA A 68 -10.03 -4.17 -8.91
N LEU A 69 -9.92 -5.50 -8.93
CA LEU A 69 -10.41 -6.40 -9.95
C LEU A 69 -11.26 -7.49 -9.32
N VAL A 70 -12.33 -7.83 -10.02
CA VAL A 70 -13.21 -8.96 -9.70
C VAL A 70 -12.96 -10.14 -10.65
N PRO A 71 -13.37 -11.38 -10.29
CA PRO A 71 -13.06 -12.57 -11.08
C PRO A 71 -13.49 -12.50 -12.54
N GLU A 72 -14.62 -11.87 -12.82
CA GLU A 72 -15.15 -11.73 -14.19
C GLU A 72 -14.23 -10.88 -15.08
N GLU A 73 -13.50 -9.92 -14.50
CA GLU A 73 -12.58 -9.03 -15.21
C GLU A 73 -11.23 -9.68 -15.48
N LEU A 74 -10.82 -10.63 -14.64
CA LEU A 74 -9.55 -11.35 -14.80
C LEU A 74 -9.58 -12.38 -15.94
N GLY A 75 -10.78 -12.80 -16.40
CA GLY A 75 -10.96 -13.77 -17.48
C GLY A 75 -10.46 -15.19 -17.12
N GLY A 76 -10.58 -16.12 -18.06
CA GLY A 76 -9.95 -17.45 -17.96
C GLY A 76 -10.45 -18.38 -16.84
N GLY A 77 -11.65 -18.13 -16.29
CA GLY A 77 -12.23 -18.96 -15.23
C GLY A 77 -11.56 -18.80 -13.86
N LYS A 78 -10.81 -17.72 -13.66
CA LYS A 78 -10.27 -17.36 -12.33
C LYS A 78 -11.41 -16.95 -11.41
N HIS A 79 -11.36 -17.41 -10.16
CA HIS A 79 -12.32 -17.08 -9.11
C HIS A 79 -11.70 -16.14 -8.05
N GLU A 80 -10.61 -15.50 -8.40
CA GLU A 80 -9.81 -14.68 -7.48
C GLU A 80 -10.15 -13.21 -7.63
N TYR A 81 -10.19 -12.51 -6.51
CA TYR A 81 -10.17 -11.05 -6.46
C TYR A 81 -8.73 -10.59 -6.38
N TYR A 82 -8.39 -9.49 -7.01
CA TYR A 82 -7.07 -8.90 -6.96
C TYR A 82 -7.17 -7.43 -6.52
N GLY A 83 -6.29 -7.01 -5.62
CA GLY A 83 -6.39 -5.64 -5.12
C GLY A 83 -5.37 -5.27 -4.05
N LEU A 84 -5.81 -4.39 -3.14
CA LEU A 84 -5.00 -3.84 -2.06
C LEU A 84 -5.47 -4.35 -0.70
N GLY A 85 -4.52 -4.42 0.25
CA GLY A 85 -4.80 -4.73 1.63
C GLY A 85 -4.11 -3.79 2.60
N MET A 86 -4.68 -3.69 3.80
CA MET A 86 -3.98 -3.13 4.97
C MET A 86 -3.98 -4.17 6.07
N VAL A 87 -2.81 -4.45 6.62
CA VAL A 87 -2.62 -5.32 7.78
C VAL A 87 -2.24 -4.41 8.95
N SER A 88 -3.05 -4.37 10.00
CA SER A 88 -2.88 -3.41 11.08
C SER A 88 -3.14 -4.02 12.45
N ARG A 89 -2.28 -3.71 13.43
CA ARG A 89 -2.54 -3.96 14.85
C ARG A 89 -3.23 -2.79 15.55
N ILE A 90 -3.39 -1.67 14.84
CA ILE A 90 -4.15 -0.53 15.30
C ILE A 90 -5.53 -0.60 14.62
N PRO A 91 -6.64 -0.46 15.33
CA PRO A 91 -7.95 -0.43 14.71
C PRO A 91 -8.01 0.65 13.62
N LEU A 92 -8.38 0.28 12.41
CA LEU A 92 -8.62 1.21 11.32
C LEU A 92 -10.08 1.65 11.31
N SER A 93 -10.31 2.91 11.01
CA SER A 93 -11.65 3.48 10.89
C SER A 93 -11.80 4.25 9.58
N ARG A 94 -13.03 4.55 9.20
CA ARG A 94 -13.34 5.37 8.02
C ARG A 94 -12.61 4.90 6.76
N MET A 95 -12.65 3.59 6.50
CA MET A 95 -12.10 3.02 5.28
C MET A 95 -12.85 3.55 4.06
N ALA A 96 -12.11 4.03 3.06
CA ALA A 96 -12.64 4.47 1.78
C ALA A 96 -11.76 3.95 0.64
N THR A 97 -12.39 3.66 -0.50
CA THR A 97 -11.70 3.22 -1.70
C THR A 97 -12.13 4.07 -2.88
N PHE A 98 -11.18 4.47 -3.69
CA PHE A 98 -11.39 5.32 -4.85
C PHE A 98 -10.81 4.66 -6.10
N GLN A 99 -11.59 4.58 -7.17
CA GLN A 99 -11.14 4.08 -8.46
C GLN A 99 -10.23 5.10 -9.14
N LEU A 100 -9.04 4.66 -9.51
CA LEU A 100 -8.07 5.51 -10.21
C LEU A 100 -8.19 5.39 -11.74
N GLY A 101 -8.80 4.30 -12.23
CA GLY A 101 -8.94 3.96 -13.63
C GLY A 101 -7.69 3.26 -14.20
N PRO A 102 -7.73 2.87 -15.47
CA PRO A 102 -8.91 2.95 -16.32
C PRO A 102 -10.04 2.05 -15.82
N GLN A 103 -11.29 2.38 -16.15
CA GLN A 103 -12.38 1.43 -16.00
C GLN A 103 -12.27 0.43 -17.12
N HIS A 104 -12.08 -0.82 -16.79
CA HIS A 104 -11.93 -1.86 -17.80
C HIS A 104 -13.29 -2.47 -18.18
N THR A 105 -13.51 -2.64 -19.48
CA THR A 105 -14.73 -3.27 -20.04
C THR A 105 -14.34 -4.50 -20.88
N GLY A 106 -13.50 -5.38 -20.36
CA GLY A 106 -13.03 -6.55 -21.09
C GLY A 106 -11.85 -7.25 -20.41
N SER A 107 -11.20 -8.18 -21.11
CA SER A 107 -10.00 -8.84 -20.58
C SER A 107 -8.84 -7.85 -20.44
N ILE A 108 -8.16 -7.86 -19.31
CA ILE A 108 -6.98 -7.05 -19.05
C ILE A 108 -5.85 -7.54 -19.98
N VAL A 109 -5.35 -6.63 -20.78
CA VAL A 109 -4.37 -6.96 -21.83
C VAL A 109 -2.95 -6.67 -21.37
N ASP A 110 -2.77 -5.68 -20.48
CA ASP A 110 -1.45 -5.26 -20.00
C ASP A 110 -1.52 -4.56 -18.63
N ALA A 111 -0.39 -4.50 -17.93
CA ALA A 111 -0.27 -3.92 -16.59
C ALA A 111 -0.47 -2.39 -16.54
N GLU A 112 -0.34 -1.68 -17.67
CA GLU A 112 -0.60 -0.23 -17.74
C GLU A 112 -2.10 0.06 -17.66
N ASN A 113 -2.93 -0.81 -18.25
CA ASN A 113 -4.37 -0.63 -18.34
C ASN A 113 -5.15 -1.40 -17.26
N GLU A 114 -4.46 -2.05 -16.35
CA GLU A 114 -5.06 -2.72 -15.21
C GLU A 114 -5.76 -1.71 -14.27
N PRO A 115 -7.02 -1.96 -13.84
CA PRO A 115 -7.71 -1.12 -12.88
C PRO A 115 -6.91 -0.95 -11.58
N ARG A 116 -6.75 0.30 -11.17
CA ARG A 116 -6.02 0.66 -9.95
C ARG A 116 -6.93 1.42 -9.01
N ILE A 117 -6.65 1.30 -7.72
CA ILE A 117 -7.40 1.94 -6.66
C ILE A 117 -6.48 2.68 -5.69
N LEU A 118 -7.06 3.62 -4.98
CA LEU A 118 -6.51 4.20 -3.77
C LEU A 118 -7.37 3.72 -2.60
N GLN A 119 -6.77 3.05 -1.62
CA GLN A 119 -7.38 2.69 -0.35
C GLN A 119 -6.93 3.69 0.71
N VAL A 120 -7.87 4.27 1.46
CA VAL A 120 -7.57 5.23 2.53
C VAL A 120 -8.22 4.77 3.82
N ALA A 121 -7.48 4.79 4.91
CA ALA A 121 -7.98 4.53 6.26
C ALA A 121 -7.64 5.68 7.20
N ALA A 122 -8.43 5.86 8.24
CA ALA A 122 -8.11 6.75 9.35
C ALA A 122 -7.71 5.93 10.59
N LEU A 123 -6.66 6.39 11.26
CA LEU A 123 -6.20 5.90 12.55
C LEU A 123 -6.72 6.82 13.65
N PRO A 124 -7.43 6.29 14.66
CA PRO A 124 -7.84 7.06 15.83
C PRO A 124 -6.67 7.14 16.83
N LEU A 125 -5.72 7.99 16.52
CA LEU A 125 -4.62 8.37 17.40
C LEU A 125 -4.97 9.67 18.14
N GLU A 126 -4.03 10.37 18.78
CA GLU A 126 -4.25 11.73 19.23
C GLU A 126 -4.56 12.66 18.04
N GLY A 127 -5.83 12.73 17.66
CA GLY A 127 -6.31 13.23 16.38
C GLY A 127 -6.45 12.13 15.35
N LEU A 128 -6.88 12.50 14.13
CA LEU A 128 -6.97 11.59 12.99
C LEU A 128 -5.67 11.62 12.20
N VAL A 129 -5.10 10.45 11.95
CA VAL A 129 -4.00 10.25 10.99
C VAL A 129 -4.54 9.41 9.84
N PHE A 130 -4.34 9.87 8.62
CA PHE A 130 -4.80 9.16 7.43
C PHE A 130 -3.65 8.37 6.81
N ILE A 131 -3.94 7.13 6.40
CA ILE A 131 -3.01 6.27 5.65
C ILE A 131 -3.62 5.95 4.31
N GLY A 132 -2.90 6.25 3.24
CA GLY A 132 -3.23 5.86 1.88
C GLY A 132 -2.36 4.69 1.42
N ASN A 133 -2.98 3.74 0.72
CA ASN A 133 -2.32 2.63 0.03
C ASN A 133 -2.69 2.67 -1.44
N THR A 134 -1.71 2.56 -2.33
CA THR A 134 -1.92 2.53 -3.78
C THR A 134 -0.97 1.59 -4.49
N HIS A 135 -1.35 1.16 -5.69
CA HIS A 135 -0.50 0.48 -6.64
C HIS A 135 -0.78 1.08 -8.03
N LEU A 136 0.17 1.81 -8.58
CA LEU A 136 -0.03 2.54 -9.84
C LEU A 136 0.27 1.67 -11.07
N ALA A 137 -0.14 2.16 -12.23
CA ALA A 137 0.09 1.51 -13.51
C ALA A 137 1.57 1.25 -13.75
N ALA A 138 1.90 0.02 -14.16
CA ALA A 138 3.25 -0.41 -14.51
C ALA A 138 3.49 -0.27 -16.02
N THR A 139 4.72 0.07 -16.39
CA THR A 139 5.24 -0.02 -17.76
C THR A 139 6.41 -1.00 -17.79
N ALA A 140 6.59 -1.72 -18.88
CA ALA A 140 7.59 -2.79 -18.98
C ALA A 140 9.03 -2.32 -18.72
N ASP A 141 9.32 -1.06 -18.98
CA ASP A 141 10.65 -0.44 -18.88
C ASP A 141 10.72 0.73 -17.88
N TRP A 142 9.66 0.88 -17.03
CA TRP A 142 9.47 2.01 -16.10
C TRP A 142 9.47 3.40 -16.76
N SER A 143 9.20 3.44 -18.06
CA SER A 143 9.03 4.70 -18.77
C SER A 143 7.87 5.52 -18.22
N SER A 144 7.82 6.80 -18.59
CA SER A 144 6.71 7.68 -18.24
C SER A 144 5.40 7.18 -18.86
N SER A 145 4.32 7.24 -18.07
CA SER A 145 2.99 6.78 -18.43
C SER A 145 1.94 7.86 -18.26
N ALA A 146 1.15 8.11 -19.30
CA ALA A 146 0.00 9.02 -19.23
C ALA A 146 -1.09 8.48 -18.27
N VAL A 147 -1.24 7.16 -18.21
CA VAL A 147 -2.16 6.50 -17.27
C VAL A 147 -1.72 6.75 -15.83
N ARG A 148 -0.45 6.51 -15.52
CA ARG A 148 0.11 6.74 -14.19
C ARG A 148 0.03 8.21 -13.77
N ARG A 149 0.29 9.16 -14.67
CA ARG A 149 0.07 10.61 -14.40
C ARG A 149 -1.38 10.91 -14.06
N SER A 150 -2.33 10.37 -14.83
CA SER A 150 -3.75 10.55 -14.55
C SER A 150 -4.15 9.97 -13.20
N GLN A 151 -3.62 8.80 -12.83
CA GLN A 151 -3.83 8.19 -11.52
C GLN A 151 -3.25 9.06 -10.40
N ALA A 152 -2.04 9.58 -10.57
CA ALA A 152 -1.39 10.47 -9.61
C ALA A 152 -2.19 11.76 -9.40
N GLY A 153 -2.72 12.38 -10.47
CA GLY A 153 -3.59 13.54 -10.39
C GLY A 153 -4.89 13.27 -9.62
N LYS A 154 -5.51 12.12 -9.84
CA LYS A 154 -6.68 11.69 -9.08
C LYS A 154 -6.36 11.51 -7.59
N ILE A 155 -5.25 10.81 -7.27
CA ILE A 155 -4.78 10.66 -5.88
C ILE A 155 -4.60 12.03 -5.23
N ALA A 156 -3.89 12.94 -5.87
CA ALA A 156 -3.66 14.29 -5.36
C ALA A 156 -4.98 15.02 -5.07
N SER A 157 -5.96 14.93 -5.99
CA SER A 157 -7.27 15.58 -5.82
C SER A 157 -8.07 15.02 -4.64
N ILE A 158 -7.97 13.70 -4.38
CA ILE A 158 -8.64 13.02 -3.28
C ILE A 158 -7.95 13.35 -1.95
N LEU A 159 -6.62 13.37 -1.93
CA LEU A 159 -5.86 13.47 -0.69
C LEU A 159 -5.70 14.90 -0.18
N ARG A 160 -5.69 15.94 -1.05
CA ARG A 160 -5.59 17.35 -0.63
C ARG A 160 -6.61 17.73 0.45
N PRO A 161 -7.93 17.48 0.30
CA PRO A 161 -8.90 17.82 1.35
C PRO A 161 -8.75 16.97 2.61
N LEU A 162 -8.25 15.75 2.54
CA LEU A 162 -7.98 14.92 3.72
C LEU A 162 -6.76 15.44 4.50
N ALA A 163 -5.72 15.88 3.81
CA ALA A 163 -4.53 16.45 4.41
C ALA A 163 -4.80 17.74 5.22
N THR A 164 -5.93 18.41 4.99
CA THR A 164 -6.35 19.55 5.83
C THR A 164 -7.04 19.14 7.12
N GLN A 165 -7.43 17.86 7.26
CA GLN A 165 -8.14 17.34 8.42
C GLN A 165 -7.20 16.67 9.44
N GLY A 166 -5.98 16.31 9.01
CA GLY A 166 -4.97 15.68 9.86
C GLY A 166 -3.76 15.23 9.05
N PRO A 167 -2.70 14.78 9.73
CA PRO A 167 -1.55 14.18 9.06
C PRO A 167 -1.98 13.05 8.13
N LEU A 168 -1.43 13.04 6.91
CA LEU A 168 -1.71 12.03 5.91
C LEU A 168 -0.40 11.45 5.39
N ILE A 169 -0.32 10.14 5.35
CA ILE A 169 0.79 9.37 4.80
C ILE A 169 0.24 8.53 3.65
N LEU A 170 0.81 8.68 2.47
CA LEU A 170 0.55 7.82 1.30
C LEU A 170 1.76 6.91 1.10
N CYS A 171 1.53 5.62 0.92
CA CYS A 171 2.55 4.67 0.55
C CYS A 171 2.02 3.67 -0.48
N GLY A 172 2.90 2.90 -1.08
CA GLY A 172 2.51 1.92 -2.08
C GLY A 172 3.64 1.60 -3.05
N ASP A 173 3.29 0.79 -4.02
CA ASP A 173 4.07 0.57 -5.23
C ASP A 173 3.65 1.60 -6.29
N PHE A 174 4.52 2.56 -6.53
CA PHE A 174 4.25 3.63 -7.50
C PHE A 174 4.62 3.25 -8.93
N ASN A 175 5.28 2.10 -9.14
CA ASN A 175 5.78 1.67 -10.45
C ASN A 175 6.57 2.75 -11.21
N ALA A 176 7.18 3.64 -10.45
CA ALA A 176 7.98 4.77 -10.93
C ALA A 176 9.04 5.10 -9.90
N GLY A 177 10.20 5.52 -10.35
CA GLY A 177 11.24 6.00 -9.43
C GLY A 177 10.88 7.34 -8.78
N PRO A 178 11.57 7.70 -7.69
CA PRO A 178 11.30 8.92 -6.90
C PRO A 178 11.35 10.23 -7.70
N SER A 179 12.14 10.27 -8.75
CA SER A 179 12.31 11.46 -9.61
C SER A 179 11.35 11.50 -10.80
N SER A 180 10.40 10.56 -10.89
CA SER A 180 9.47 10.50 -12.00
C SER A 180 8.52 11.71 -12.02
N THR A 181 8.43 12.38 -13.16
CA THR A 181 7.50 13.48 -13.37
C THR A 181 6.04 13.01 -13.35
N ASP A 182 5.78 11.71 -13.50
CA ASP A 182 4.43 11.16 -13.43
C ASP A 182 3.79 11.35 -12.05
N LEU A 183 4.61 11.51 -11.00
CA LEU A 183 4.18 11.65 -9.60
C LEU A 183 4.14 13.10 -9.11
N ALA A 184 4.40 14.09 -9.98
CA ALA A 184 4.54 15.49 -9.60
C ALA A 184 3.32 16.02 -8.81
N GLU A 185 2.10 15.71 -9.22
CA GLU A 185 0.88 16.17 -8.54
C GLU A 185 0.72 15.56 -7.13
N ILE A 186 1.21 14.33 -6.90
CA ILE A 186 1.26 13.75 -5.56
C ILE A 186 2.25 14.54 -4.70
N GLY A 187 3.45 14.83 -5.23
CA GLY A 187 4.47 15.62 -4.53
C GLY A 187 4.00 17.04 -4.19
N GLU A 188 3.17 17.67 -5.04
CA GLU A 188 2.53 18.96 -4.74
C GLU A 188 1.47 18.85 -3.63
N ALA A 189 0.72 17.77 -3.60
CA ALA A 189 -0.32 17.55 -2.59
C ALA A 189 0.26 17.11 -1.24
N LEU A 190 1.33 16.33 -1.26
CA LEU A 190 2.02 15.74 -0.11
C LEU A 190 3.52 16.05 -0.24
N PRO A 191 3.99 17.21 0.24
CA PRO A 191 5.29 17.76 -0.11
C PRO A 191 6.49 17.08 0.55
N TYR A 192 6.26 16.18 1.52
CA TYR A 192 7.33 15.47 2.20
C TYR A 192 7.46 14.06 1.65
N PHE A 193 8.63 13.74 1.15
CA PHE A 193 8.94 12.51 0.45
C PHE A 193 10.00 11.70 1.21
N TYR A 194 9.77 10.39 1.35
CA TYR A 194 10.65 9.48 2.07
C TYR A 194 10.83 8.19 1.28
N SER A 195 12.06 7.91 0.89
CA SER A 195 12.43 6.67 0.21
C SER A 195 13.78 6.17 0.69
N SER A 196 14.14 4.95 0.30
CA SER A 196 15.47 4.40 0.47
C SER A 196 16.31 4.63 -0.77
N SER A 197 17.62 4.77 -0.61
CA SER A 197 18.58 4.65 -1.72
C SER A 197 18.76 3.19 -2.18
N ARG A 198 18.33 2.23 -1.36
CA ARG A 198 18.29 0.81 -1.72
C ARG A 198 17.06 0.55 -2.58
N GLY A 199 17.24 -0.19 -3.68
CA GLY A 199 16.12 -0.61 -4.51
C GLY A 199 15.15 -1.53 -3.76
N THR A 200 13.89 -1.48 -4.14
CA THR A 200 12.81 -2.20 -3.47
C THR A 200 12.26 -3.36 -4.30
N TYR A 201 12.45 -3.34 -5.63
CA TYR A 201 12.02 -4.37 -6.57
C TYR A 201 13.20 -5.12 -7.17
N GLY A 202 13.03 -6.43 -7.42
CA GLY A 202 14.02 -7.29 -8.10
C GLY A 202 14.91 -8.11 -7.17
N GLY A 203 14.41 -8.51 -6.00
CA GLY A 203 15.04 -9.42 -5.06
C GLY A 203 16.10 -8.77 -4.16
N GLU A 204 17.00 -9.56 -3.56
CA GLU A 204 17.92 -9.12 -2.50
C GLU A 204 18.71 -7.83 -2.78
N ARG A 205 19.04 -7.54 -4.03
CA ARG A 205 19.82 -6.35 -4.40
C ARG A 205 18.97 -5.14 -4.74
N GLY A 206 17.65 -5.32 -4.94
CA GLY A 206 16.70 -4.29 -5.32
C GLY A 206 17.19 -3.46 -6.51
N ARG A 207 16.51 -3.53 -7.65
CA ARG A 207 16.93 -2.80 -8.87
C ARG A 207 16.37 -1.39 -8.94
N ALA A 208 15.16 -1.17 -8.42
CA ALA A 208 14.48 0.11 -8.49
C ALA A 208 13.78 0.43 -7.17
N PRO A 209 13.93 1.67 -6.64
CA PRO A 209 13.18 2.14 -5.47
C PRO A 209 11.81 2.64 -5.94
N ILE A 210 10.85 1.75 -6.14
CA ILE A 210 9.50 2.06 -6.61
C ILE A 210 8.44 2.01 -5.51
N ASP A 211 8.81 1.50 -4.33
CA ASP A 211 7.98 1.46 -3.12
C ASP A 211 8.50 2.52 -2.13
N PHE A 212 7.66 3.49 -1.76
CA PHE A 212 8.07 4.60 -0.91
C PHE A 212 6.88 5.33 -0.27
N PHE A 213 7.14 6.51 0.34
CA PHE A 213 6.17 7.26 1.13
C PHE A 213 6.13 8.73 0.73
N TYR A 214 4.92 9.30 0.76
CA TYR A 214 4.68 10.74 0.80
C TYR A 214 3.96 11.11 2.10
N SER A 215 4.13 12.33 2.60
CA SER A 215 3.41 12.84 3.76
C SER A 215 2.97 14.30 3.56
N SER A 216 1.83 14.64 4.16
CA SER A 216 1.34 16.03 4.21
C SER A 216 2.07 16.90 5.23
N VAL A 217 2.80 16.29 6.18
CA VAL A 217 3.47 16.98 7.28
C VAL A 217 4.93 16.56 7.36
N ALA A 218 5.80 17.54 7.73
CA ALA A 218 7.20 17.25 8.02
C ALA A 218 7.32 16.39 9.27
N GLN A 219 8.08 15.31 9.17
CA GLN A 219 8.34 14.40 10.28
C GLN A 219 9.79 13.93 10.26
N GLU A 220 10.32 13.58 11.42
CA GLU A 220 11.52 12.79 11.48
C GLU A 220 11.17 11.34 11.14
N VAL A 221 11.72 10.83 10.03
CA VAL A 221 11.42 9.50 9.51
C VAL A 221 12.69 8.72 9.28
N ASN A 222 12.72 7.51 9.83
CA ASN A 222 13.76 6.54 9.53
C ASN A 222 13.23 5.49 8.55
N ILE A 223 13.86 5.37 7.39
CA ILE A 223 13.51 4.36 6.37
C ILE A 223 14.46 3.17 6.49
N SER A 224 13.87 1.98 6.49
CA SER A 224 14.59 0.70 6.45
C SER A 224 13.99 -0.18 5.35
N VAL A 225 14.84 -0.94 4.66
CA VAL A 225 14.42 -1.92 3.65
C VAL A 225 14.85 -3.30 4.11
N PHE A 226 13.88 -4.19 4.25
CA PHE A 226 14.08 -5.58 4.68
C PHE A 226 13.82 -6.52 3.51
N SER A 227 14.57 -7.63 3.47
CA SER A 227 14.30 -8.69 2.51
C SER A 227 12.93 -9.30 2.76
N ALA A 228 12.20 -9.55 1.68
CA ALA A 228 10.98 -10.35 1.71
C ALA A 228 11.28 -11.86 1.67
N ASP A 229 12.56 -12.22 1.59
CA ASP A 229 13.02 -13.60 1.38
C ASP A 229 12.35 -14.20 0.12
N ASP A 230 11.78 -15.40 0.21
CA ASP A 230 11.08 -16.05 -0.91
C ASP A 230 9.59 -15.65 -1.01
N LEU A 231 9.13 -14.67 -0.22
CA LEU A 231 7.72 -14.29 -0.15
C LEU A 231 7.31 -13.31 -1.25
N SER A 232 8.25 -12.55 -1.81
CA SER A 232 7.98 -11.59 -2.89
C SER A 232 9.27 -11.20 -3.61
N ASP A 233 9.15 -10.73 -4.85
CA ASP A 233 10.21 -10.06 -5.58
C ASP A 233 10.37 -8.57 -5.19
N HIS A 234 9.47 -8.05 -4.33
CA HIS A 234 9.62 -6.76 -3.67
C HIS A 234 10.11 -6.91 -2.25
N ASN A 235 11.05 -6.07 -1.85
CA ASN A 235 11.48 -5.89 -0.48
C ASN A 235 10.44 -5.10 0.34
N ILE A 236 10.44 -5.29 1.66
CA ILE A 236 9.57 -4.58 2.58
C ILE A 236 10.19 -3.23 2.92
N VAL A 237 9.49 -2.13 2.63
CA VAL A 237 9.94 -0.79 3.01
C VAL A 237 9.21 -0.35 4.27
N VAL A 238 9.96 -0.09 5.33
CA VAL A 238 9.43 0.33 6.63
C VAL A 238 9.86 1.77 6.92
N ALA A 239 8.87 2.62 7.18
CA ALA A 239 9.06 3.97 7.66
C ALA A 239 8.69 4.05 9.15
N THR A 240 9.60 4.56 9.98
CA THR A 240 9.33 4.86 11.39
C THR A 240 9.14 6.36 11.52
N PHE A 241 7.90 6.79 11.72
CA PHE A 241 7.51 8.18 11.93
C PHE A 241 7.56 8.52 13.42
N ASN A 242 8.39 9.48 13.81
CA ASN A 242 8.51 9.92 15.19
C ASN A 242 7.53 11.08 15.47
N GLY A 243 6.77 11.01 16.56
CA GLY A 243 5.84 12.07 16.98
C GLY A 243 4.54 12.17 16.19
N ILE A 244 4.23 11.26 15.30
CA ILE A 244 2.89 11.14 14.71
C ILE A 244 1.96 10.42 15.68
N GLY A 245 1.08 11.19 16.33
CA GLY A 245 -0.02 10.70 17.15
C GLY A 245 0.43 9.74 18.26
N SER A 246 0.53 10.25 19.49
CA SER A 246 0.65 9.35 20.63
C SER A 246 -0.63 8.49 20.73
N ARG A 247 -0.50 7.20 21.07
CA ARG A 247 -1.67 6.39 21.37
C ARG A 247 -2.31 6.92 22.64
N VAL A 248 -3.60 7.22 22.59
CA VAL A 248 -4.42 7.48 23.79
C VAL A 248 -4.57 6.22 24.61
#